data_38717524c18b88d92f52d7d6c90ff86e
#
_entry.id   38717524c18b88d92f52d7d6c90ff86e
#
_cell.length_a   1.000
_cell.length_b   1.000
_cell.length_c   1.000
_cell.angle_alpha   90.00
_cell.angle_beta   90.00
_cell.angle_gamma   90.00
#
_symmetry.space_group_name_H-M   'P 1'
#
loop_
_entity.id
_entity.type
_entity.pdbx_description
1 polymer ?
#
loop_
_entity_poly.entity_id
_entity_poly.type
_entity_poly.pdbx_seq_one_letter_code
_entity_poly.pdbx_strand_id
1 'polypeptide(L)'
;MSTIGVVLDEDRLRSMADDLGKVPGVRAVALGGSRARGTHRPDSDIDLGLYVEADVDLTALAEAASGWTGEDVEIAGRGGWGPWVDSGAWLIVDGAPVDLILRDVTRVEDQCARAARGEFAFHSQPGHPLGFLDVAYAGEVATGVPLCDPDGILVALAQSMTPYPDALRAAFIENLWQVDFLLNAATKGAKTGDAAYVALCGTTAAMLIAHAWHVAAGQWVTNEKGLVPNVARLPIDTAGFSAAAAAVLGSIGTAPEELLASIAQLRGLPRPATPSD
;
A
#
# COMPACT_ATOMS: atom_id res chain seq x y z
N MET A 1 9.86 -8.81 29.43
CA MET A 1 11.11 -9.10 28.71
C MET A 1 11.01 -8.37 27.37
N SER A 2 11.86 -7.36 27.17
CA SER A 2 11.88 -6.61 25.90
C SER A 2 12.57 -7.49 24.87
N THR A 3 11.81 -8.03 23.91
CA THR A 3 12.35 -8.73 22.75
C THR A 3 13.08 -7.68 21.92
N ILE A 4 14.39 -7.62 21.98
CA ILE A 4 15.21 -6.86 21.02
C ILE A 4 14.93 -7.57 19.69
N GLY A 5 14.19 -6.90 18.80
CA GLY A 5 13.92 -7.44 17.47
C GLY A 5 15.25 -7.74 16.77
N VAL A 6 15.43 -8.98 16.33
CA VAL A 6 16.59 -9.36 15.52
C VAL A 6 16.44 -8.63 14.19
N VAL A 7 17.42 -7.83 13.83
CA VAL A 7 17.47 -7.13 12.54
C VAL A 7 18.45 -7.88 11.67
N LEU A 8 18.00 -8.39 10.52
CA LEU A 8 18.93 -8.90 9.50
C LEU A 8 19.82 -7.75 9.04
N ASP A 9 21.12 -7.99 8.98
CA ASP A 9 22.06 -7.01 8.45
C ASP A 9 21.97 -6.91 6.91
N GLU A 10 22.59 -5.89 6.38
CA GLU A 10 22.54 -5.59 4.94
C GLU A 10 23.20 -6.70 4.11
N ASP A 11 24.26 -7.31 4.62
CA ASP A 11 24.99 -8.40 3.93
C ASP A 11 24.11 -9.64 3.85
N ARG A 12 23.36 -9.94 4.91
CA ARG A 12 22.40 -11.05 4.92
C ARG A 12 21.27 -10.83 3.93
N LEU A 13 20.69 -9.63 3.89
CA LEU A 13 19.65 -9.27 2.93
C LEU A 13 20.14 -9.36 1.48
N ARG A 14 21.34 -8.91 1.21
CA ARG A 14 21.97 -9.03 -0.13
C ARG A 14 22.21 -10.50 -0.51
N SER A 15 22.73 -11.31 0.42
CA SER A 15 22.92 -12.74 0.17
C SER A 15 21.60 -13.43 -0.17
N MET A 16 20.52 -13.13 0.56
CA MET A 16 19.19 -13.67 0.26
C MET A 16 18.69 -13.22 -1.11
N ALA A 17 18.88 -11.93 -1.46
CA ALA A 17 18.49 -11.42 -2.76
C ALA A 17 19.30 -12.03 -3.92
N ASP A 18 20.58 -12.29 -3.72
CA ASP A 18 21.44 -12.99 -4.69
C ASP A 18 21.01 -14.44 -4.89
N ASP A 19 20.60 -15.13 -3.84
CA ASP A 19 20.07 -16.50 -3.95
C ASP A 19 18.74 -16.53 -4.71
N LEU A 20 17.81 -15.60 -4.39
CA LEU A 20 16.55 -15.45 -5.12
C LEU A 20 16.76 -15.09 -6.59
N GLY A 21 17.73 -14.22 -6.87
CA GLY A 21 18.04 -13.78 -8.24
C GLY A 21 18.58 -14.91 -9.15
N LYS A 22 19.03 -16.03 -8.57
CA LYS A 22 19.46 -17.23 -9.33
C LYS A 22 18.29 -18.14 -9.71
N VAL A 23 17.13 -17.95 -9.10
CA VAL A 23 15.96 -18.81 -9.35
C VAL A 23 15.39 -18.52 -10.74
N PRO A 24 15.14 -19.56 -11.56
CA PRO A 24 14.54 -19.38 -12.88
C PRO A 24 13.21 -18.60 -12.82
N GLY A 25 13.08 -17.57 -13.65
CA GLY A 25 11.89 -16.71 -13.70
C GLY A 25 11.90 -15.55 -12.69
N VAL A 26 12.88 -15.42 -11.79
CA VAL A 26 13.09 -14.21 -10.99
C VAL A 26 13.91 -13.20 -11.81
N ARG A 27 13.37 -12.01 -12.01
CA ARG A 27 13.98 -10.94 -12.79
C ARG A 27 14.67 -9.89 -11.92
N ALA A 28 14.09 -9.62 -10.74
CA ALA A 28 14.68 -8.69 -9.79
C ALA A 28 14.15 -8.94 -8.37
N VAL A 29 14.89 -8.45 -7.37
CA VAL A 29 14.53 -8.48 -5.94
C VAL A 29 14.73 -7.09 -5.36
N ALA A 30 13.75 -6.59 -4.61
CA ALA A 30 13.83 -5.30 -3.93
C ALA A 30 13.45 -5.41 -2.45
N LEU A 31 14.09 -4.61 -1.62
CA LEU A 31 13.58 -4.30 -0.28
C LEU A 31 12.42 -3.33 -0.44
N GLY A 32 11.29 -3.66 0.15
CA GLY A 32 10.06 -2.87 0.13
C GLY A 32 9.69 -2.30 1.49
N GLY A 33 8.41 -1.96 1.62
CA GLY A 33 7.76 -1.63 2.86
C GLY A 33 8.32 -0.44 3.61
N SER A 34 8.21 -0.49 4.93
CA SER A 34 8.64 0.58 5.82
C SER A 34 10.17 0.71 5.89
N ARG A 35 10.90 -0.38 5.67
CA ARG A 35 12.37 -0.39 5.71
C ARG A 35 12.97 0.33 4.51
N ALA A 36 12.44 0.11 3.31
CA ALA A 36 12.86 0.84 2.12
C ALA A 36 12.66 2.36 2.26
N ARG A 37 11.58 2.77 2.93
CA ARG A 37 11.25 4.19 3.17
C ARG A 37 11.94 4.81 4.38
N GLY A 38 12.73 4.05 5.16
CA GLY A 38 13.36 4.54 6.39
C GLY A 38 12.38 4.90 7.51
N THR A 39 11.15 4.39 7.47
CA THR A 39 10.07 4.70 8.44
C THR A 39 9.75 3.53 9.36
N HIS A 40 10.54 2.47 9.29
CA HIS A 40 10.35 1.25 10.06
C HIS A 40 10.61 1.44 11.56
N ARG A 41 9.97 0.58 12.34
CA ARG A 41 10.25 0.38 13.77
C ARG A 41 11.18 -0.83 13.92
N PRO A 42 11.83 -1.02 15.08
CA PRO A 42 12.69 -2.18 15.32
C PRO A 42 11.99 -3.53 15.15
N ASP A 43 10.67 -3.56 15.35
CA ASP A 43 9.80 -4.74 15.24
C ASP A 43 9.07 -4.85 13.89
N SER A 44 9.41 -4.03 12.91
CA SER A 44 8.81 -4.08 11.58
C SER A 44 9.33 -5.27 10.78
N ASP A 45 8.44 -5.91 10.04
CA ASP A 45 8.74 -6.96 9.09
C ASP A 45 9.72 -6.48 8.01
N ILE A 46 10.37 -7.43 7.35
CA ILE A 46 11.23 -7.19 6.19
C ILE A 46 10.43 -7.61 4.96
N ASP A 47 10.06 -6.65 4.13
CA ASP A 47 9.32 -6.90 2.90
C ASP A 47 10.30 -7.10 1.74
N LEU A 48 10.38 -8.29 1.15
CA LEU A 48 11.12 -8.57 -0.07
C LEU A 48 10.15 -8.76 -1.23
N GLY A 49 10.15 -7.80 -2.15
CA GLY A 49 9.41 -7.88 -3.41
C GLY A 49 10.22 -8.68 -4.44
N LEU A 50 9.66 -9.79 -4.91
CA LEU A 50 10.23 -10.60 -5.99
C LEU A 50 9.49 -10.28 -7.28
N TYR A 51 10.20 -9.71 -8.23
CA TYR A 51 9.68 -9.38 -9.55
C TYR A 51 9.93 -10.56 -10.49
N VAL A 52 8.84 -11.22 -10.92
CA VAL A 52 8.92 -12.56 -11.50
C VAL A 52 8.18 -12.65 -12.84
N GLU A 53 8.60 -13.59 -13.67
CA GLU A 53 7.88 -14.03 -14.86
C GLU A 53 6.69 -14.94 -14.50
N ALA A 54 5.80 -15.17 -15.46
CA ALA A 54 4.59 -15.96 -15.23
C ALA A 54 4.87 -17.42 -14.84
N ASP A 55 5.99 -17.96 -15.27
CA ASP A 55 6.44 -19.35 -15.12
C ASP A 55 7.62 -19.49 -14.13
N VAL A 56 7.74 -18.56 -13.17
CA VAL A 56 8.75 -18.65 -12.12
C VAL A 56 8.74 -19.99 -11.41
N ASP A 57 9.93 -20.54 -11.14
CA ASP A 57 10.08 -21.83 -10.45
C ASP A 57 9.81 -21.67 -8.95
N LEU A 58 8.55 -21.93 -8.54
CA LEU A 58 8.12 -21.88 -7.14
C LEU A 58 8.79 -22.93 -6.27
N THR A 59 9.21 -24.09 -6.85
CA THR A 59 9.91 -25.12 -6.10
C THR A 59 11.31 -24.66 -5.73
N ALA A 60 12.04 -24.08 -6.68
CA ALA A 60 13.36 -23.51 -6.42
C ALA A 60 13.30 -22.32 -5.43
N LEU A 61 12.22 -21.49 -5.48
CA LEU A 61 11.99 -20.45 -4.47
C LEU A 61 11.77 -21.05 -3.07
N ALA A 62 10.97 -22.11 -2.96
CA ALA A 62 10.72 -22.81 -1.72
C ALA A 62 12.01 -23.43 -1.13
N GLU A 63 12.83 -24.05 -1.99
CA GLU A 63 14.14 -24.60 -1.59
C GLU A 63 15.09 -23.52 -1.06
N ALA A 64 15.18 -22.37 -1.73
CA ALA A 64 15.98 -21.23 -1.26
C ALA A 64 15.49 -20.74 0.11
N ALA A 65 14.18 -20.54 0.28
CA ALA A 65 13.58 -20.09 1.53
C ALA A 65 13.77 -21.11 2.66
N SER A 66 13.62 -22.41 2.38
CA SER A 66 13.85 -23.48 3.34
C SER A 66 15.32 -23.52 3.81
N GLY A 67 16.26 -23.20 2.92
CA GLY A 67 17.67 -23.08 3.28
C GLY A 67 17.98 -21.95 4.28
N TRP A 68 17.14 -20.91 4.33
CA TRP A 68 17.32 -19.80 5.29
C TRP A 68 16.63 -20.04 6.63
N THR A 69 15.46 -20.66 6.59
CA THR A 69 14.64 -20.91 7.80
C THR A 69 15.05 -22.17 8.53
N GLY A 70 15.63 -23.14 7.82
CA GLY A 70 15.89 -24.50 8.34
C GLY A 70 14.62 -25.36 8.45
N GLU A 71 13.50 -24.91 7.89
CA GLU A 71 12.21 -25.60 7.89
C GLU A 71 11.69 -25.71 6.45
N ASP A 72 10.77 -26.65 6.20
CA ASP A 72 10.11 -26.77 4.89
C ASP A 72 9.19 -25.55 4.67
N VAL A 73 9.45 -24.81 3.60
CA VAL A 73 8.68 -23.63 3.22
C VAL A 73 7.82 -23.93 2.01
N GLU A 74 6.56 -23.52 2.06
CA GLU A 74 5.66 -23.51 0.92
C GLU A 74 5.48 -22.09 0.40
N ILE A 75 5.70 -21.89 -0.91
CA ILE A 75 5.38 -20.62 -1.59
C ILE A 75 3.94 -20.70 -2.11
N ALA A 76 3.08 -19.84 -1.61
CA ALA A 76 1.72 -19.71 -2.16
C ALA A 76 1.81 -19.36 -3.64
N GLY A 77 1.20 -20.16 -4.49
CA GLY A 77 1.16 -19.92 -5.93
C GLY A 77 0.21 -18.79 -6.31
N ARG A 78 0.22 -18.44 -7.59
CA ARG A 78 -0.58 -17.35 -8.16
C ARG A 78 -2.07 -17.49 -7.80
N GLY A 79 -2.66 -16.42 -7.25
CA GLY A 79 -4.03 -16.37 -6.78
C GLY A 79 -4.26 -16.99 -5.39
N GLY A 80 -3.24 -17.55 -4.75
CA GLY A 80 -3.36 -18.21 -3.44
C GLY A 80 -3.81 -17.26 -2.32
N TRP A 81 -3.47 -15.97 -2.41
CA TRP A 81 -3.84 -14.94 -1.43
C TRP A 81 -4.90 -13.97 -1.94
N GLY A 82 -5.28 -14.07 -3.19
CA GLY A 82 -6.26 -13.19 -3.82
C GLY A 82 -5.81 -12.70 -5.20
N PRO A 83 -6.53 -11.74 -5.81
CA PRO A 83 -6.27 -11.35 -7.19
C PRO A 83 -5.09 -10.36 -7.36
N TRP A 84 -4.66 -9.65 -6.31
CA TRP A 84 -3.65 -8.60 -6.40
C TRP A 84 -2.41 -8.87 -5.54
N VAL A 85 -2.55 -9.06 -4.26
CA VAL A 85 -1.50 -9.67 -3.44
C VAL A 85 -1.75 -11.16 -3.54
N ASP A 86 -1.13 -11.80 -4.53
CA ASP A 86 -1.62 -13.09 -5.03
C ASP A 86 -0.72 -14.27 -4.71
N SER A 87 0.57 -14.04 -4.38
CA SER A 87 1.52 -15.12 -4.13
C SER A 87 2.69 -14.66 -3.26
N GLY A 88 3.30 -15.62 -2.54
CA GLY A 88 4.43 -15.35 -1.64
C GLY A 88 4.54 -16.33 -0.48
N ALA A 89 5.31 -15.94 0.53
CA ALA A 89 5.46 -16.66 1.78
C ALA A 89 5.74 -15.71 2.95
N TRP A 90 5.34 -16.10 4.15
CA TRP A 90 5.72 -15.48 5.41
C TRP A 90 6.74 -16.35 6.12
N LEU A 91 7.92 -15.80 6.38
CA LEU A 91 9.07 -16.53 6.90
C LEU A 91 9.52 -15.94 8.24
N ILE A 92 10.24 -16.76 9.00
CA ILE A 92 11.08 -16.28 10.10
C ILE A 92 12.52 -16.67 9.75
N VAL A 93 13.35 -15.68 9.45
CA VAL A 93 14.76 -15.90 9.09
C VAL A 93 15.63 -15.30 10.19
N ASP A 94 16.47 -16.13 10.80
CA ASP A 94 17.35 -15.72 11.91
C ASP A 94 16.58 -14.97 13.02
N GLY A 95 15.29 -15.32 13.26
CA GLY A 95 14.40 -14.72 14.25
C GLY A 95 13.72 -13.41 13.81
N ALA A 96 13.94 -12.93 12.58
CA ALA A 96 13.25 -11.77 11.99
C ALA A 96 12.12 -12.20 11.06
N PRO A 97 10.94 -11.54 11.10
CA PRO A 97 9.88 -11.79 10.15
C PRO A 97 10.27 -11.23 8.76
N VAL A 98 10.11 -12.07 7.73
CA VAL A 98 10.41 -11.75 6.34
C VAL A 98 9.23 -12.13 5.47
N ASP A 99 8.67 -11.16 4.76
CA ASP A 99 7.59 -11.35 3.81
C ASP A 99 8.18 -11.43 2.40
N LEU A 100 8.06 -12.59 1.74
CA LEU A 100 8.33 -12.73 0.32
C LEU A 100 7.04 -12.45 -0.43
N ILE A 101 7.01 -11.41 -1.26
CA ILE A 101 5.82 -11.02 -2.03
C ILE A 101 6.18 -11.04 -3.51
N LEU A 102 5.54 -11.95 -4.27
CA LEU A 102 5.77 -12.06 -5.69
C LEU A 102 4.98 -10.99 -6.45
N ARG A 103 5.62 -10.42 -7.47
CA ARG A 103 5.05 -9.41 -8.37
C ARG A 103 5.32 -9.83 -9.81
N ASP A 104 4.28 -10.10 -10.57
CA ASP A 104 4.38 -10.32 -12.00
C ASP A 104 4.92 -9.08 -12.70
N VAL A 105 6.08 -9.19 -13.38
CA VAL A 105 6.76 -8.05 -14.02
C VAL A 105 5.85 -7.35 -15.03
N THR A 106 5.16 -8.14 -15.87
CA THR A 106 4.27 -7.58 -16.90
C THR A 106 3.13 -6.76 -16.27
N ARG A 107 2.56 -7.26 -15.16
CA ARG A 107 1.54 -6.52 -14.42
C ARG A 107 2.11 -5.24 -13.80
N VAL A 108 3.31 -5.29 -13.24
CA VAL A 108 3.96 -4.09 -12.67
C VAL A 108 4.20 -3.04 -13.74
N GLU A 109 4.73 -3.43 -14.91
CA GLU A 109 4.92 -2.54 -16.07
C GLU A 109 3.61 -1.90 -16.52
N ASP A 110 2.53 -2.70 -16.63
CA ASP A 110 1.20 -2.19 -16.98
C ASP A 110 0.70 -1.17 -15.94
N GLN A 111 0.84 -1.45 -14.63
CA GLN A 111 0.40 -0.51 -13.60
C GLN A 111 1.25 0.78 -13.57
N CYS A 112 2.53 0.73 -13.86
CA CYS A 112 3.37 1.92 -14.05
C CYS A 112 2.87 2.74 -15.25
N ALA A 113 2.58 2.10 -16.38
CA ALA A 113 2.04 2.77 -17.56
C ALA A 113 0.66 3.39 -17.30
N ARG A 114 -0.22 2.73 -16.55
CA ARG A 114 -1.53 3.24 -16.12
C ARG A 114 -1.38 4.45 -15.19
N ALA A 115 -0.50 4.35 -14.19
CA ALA A 115 -0.20 5.46 -13.29
C ALA A 115 0.27 6.71 -14.05
N ALA A 116 1.14 6.53 -15.04
CA ALA A 116 1.61 7.63 -15.89
C ALA A 116 0.48 8.32 -16.68
N ARG A 117 -0.61 7.60 -17.00
CA ARG A 117 -1.80 8.14 -17.67
C ARG A 117 -2.89 8.64 -16.72
N GLY A 118 -2.68 8.54 -15.39
CA GLY A 118 -3.69 8.90 -14.40
C GLY A 118 -4.81 7.87 -14.23
N GLU A 119 -4.58 6.64 -14.66
CA GLU A 119 -5.54 5.55 -14.52
C GLU A 119 -5.27 4.77 -13.23
N PHE A 120 -6.27 4.61 -12.38
CA PHE A 120 -6.19 3.79 -11.16
C PHE A 120 -7.57 3.22 -10.80
N ALA A 121 -7.58 2.14 -10.01
CA ALA A 121 -8.79 1.58 -9.43
C ALA A 121 -8.50 0.89 -8.10
N PHE A 122 -9.54 0.81 -7.26
CA PHE A 122 -9.54 -0.02 -6.06
C PHE A 122 -10.21 -1.36 -6.35
N HIS A 123 -9.56 -2.44 -5.92
CA HIS A 123 -9.99 -3.80 -6.22
C HIS A 123 -10.24 -4.58 -4.93
N SER A 124 -11.24 -5.46 -4.94
CA SER A 124 -11.47 -6.37 -3.82
C SER A 124 -10.25 -7.27 -3.61
N GLN A 125 -9.71 -7.22 -2.39
CA GLN A 125 -8.54 -8.02 -1.98
C GLN A 125 -8.65 -8.32 -0.48
N PRO A 126 -8.51 -9.57 -0.04
CA PRO A 126 -8.40 -9.89 1.38
C PRO A 126 -7.32 -9.05 2.08
N GLY A 127 -7.63 -8.49 3.26
CA GLY A 127 -6.72 -7.64 4.01
C GLY A 127 -6.70 -6.16 3.61
N HIS A 128 -7.45 -5.76 2.55
CA HIS A 128 -7.57 -4.37 2.09
C HIS A 128 -9.02 -3.88 2.19
N PRO A 129 -9.43 -3.28 3.31
CA PRO A 129 -10.81 -2.87 3.55
C PRO A 129 -11.37 -1.84 2.56
N LEU A 130 -10.56 -0.88 2.10
CA LEU A 130 -10.94 0.05 1.04
C LEU A 130 -10.90 -0.61 -0.35
N GLY A 131 -10.00 -1.57 -0.50
CA GLY A 131 -9.64 -2.24 -1.73
C GLY A 131 -8.18 -2.01 -2.09
N PHE A 132 -7.54 -3.02 -2.68
CA PHE A 132 -6.17 -2.89 -3.17
C PHE A 132 -6.12 -1.83 -4.28
N LEU A 133 -5.29 -0.83 -4.08
CA LEU A 133 -5.02 0.20 -5.08
C LEU A 133 -4.04 -0.35 -6.12
N ASP A 134 -4.47 -0.52 -7.37
CA ASP A 134 -3.67 -1.17 -8.42
C ASP A 134 -2.33 -0.47 -8.69
N VAL A 135 -2.31 0.87 -8.71
CA VAL A 135 -1.08 1.66 -8.88
C VAL A 135 -0.17 1.64 -7.64
N ALA A 136 -0.53 0.92 -6.57
CA ALA A 136 0.41 0.64 -5.48
C ALA A 136 1.65 -0.10 -5.98
N TYR A 137 1.56 -0.91 -7.05
CA TYR A 137 2.71 -1.54 -7.68
C TYR A 137 3.72 -0.51 -8.22
N ALA A 138 3.24 0.57 -8.85
CA ALA A 138 4.10 1.68 -9.26
C ALA A 138 4.75 2.37 -8.04
N GLY A 139 4.01 2.50 -6.95
CA GLY A 139 4.51 3.03 -5.68
C GLY A 139 5.58 2.13 -5.04
N GLU A 140 5.40 0.80 -5.10
CA GLU A 140 6.38 -0.17 -4.60
C GLU A 140 7.70 -0.04 -5.37
N VAL A 141 7.65 0.08 -6.69
CA VAL A 141 8.84 0.28 -7.53
C VAL A 141 9.48 1.64 -7.27
N ALA A 142 8.70 2.71 -7.20
CA ALA A 142 9.21 4.07 -6.99
C ALA A 142 9.90 4.26 -5.64
N THR A 143 9.52 3.47 -4.62
CA THR A 143 10.03 3.61 -3.24
C THR A 143 10.88 2.45 -2.77
N GLY A 144 10.91 1.35 -3.52
CA GLY A 144 11.71 0.17 -3.23
C GLY A 144 13.20 0.40 -3.43
N VAL A 145 14.02 -0.38 -2.72
CA VAL A 145 15.47 -0.38 -2.86
C VAL A 145 15.87 -1.66 -3.60
N PRO A 146 16.35 -1.60 -4.85
CA PRO A 146 16.81 -2.78 -5.57
C PRO A 146 17.96 -3.46 -4.82
N LEU A 147 17.83 -4.76 -4.56
CA LEU A 147 18.89 -5.60 -3.97
C LEU A 147 19.57 -6.47 -5.03
N CYS A 148 18.79 -6.98 -5.99
CA CYS A 148 19.25 -7.70 -7.17
C CYS A 148 18.42 -7.23 -8.38
N ASP A 149 19.05 -6.60 -9.38
CA ASP A 149 18.37 -6.07 -10.58
C ASP A 149 19.35 -6.11 -11.77
N PRO A 150 19.72 -7.32 -12.22
CA PRO A 150 20.79 -7.50 -13.23
C PRO A 150 20.46 -6.83 -14.57
N ASP A 151 19.20 -6.74 -14.94
CA ASP A 151 18.73 -6.15 -16.19
C ASP A 151 18.35 -4.66 -16.05
N GLY A 152 18.39 -4.10 -14.83
CA GLY A 152 18.03 -2.71 -14.55
C GLY A 152 16.54 -2.40 -14.68
N ILE A 153 15.67 -3.39 -14.60
CA ILE A 153 14.21 -3.25 -14.76
C ILE A 153 13.64 -2.33 -13.70
N LEU A 154 13.97 -2.58 -12.43
CA LEU A 154 13.45 -1.78 -11.32
C LEU A 154 13.96 -0.36 -11.35
N VAL A 155 15.24 -0.18 -11.70
CA VAL A 155 15.84 1.15 -11.86
C VAL A 155 15.12 1.94 -12.96
N ALA A 156 14.85 1.33 -14.11
CA ALA A 156 14.15 1.98 -15.22
C ALA A 156 12.69 2.34 -14.86
N LEU A 157 11.97 1.43 -14.21
CA LEU A 157 10.60 1.67 -13.78
C LEU A 157 10.54 2.77 -12.71
N ALA A 158 11.42 2.74 -11.71
CA ALA A 158 11.49 3.77 -10.68
C ALA A 158 11.75 5.16 -11.26
N GLN A 159 12.66 5.25 -12.25
CA GLN A 159 12.92 6.51 -12.96
C GLN A 159 11.69 7.02 -13.71
N SER A 160 10.89 6.13 -14.32
CA SER A 160 9.66 6.51 -15.02
C SER A 160 8.55 6.99 -14.08
N MET A 161 8.62 6.63 -12.80
CA MET A 161 7.68 7.03 -11.75
C MET A 161 8.19 8.20 -10.88
N THR A 162 9.30 8.81 -11.29
CA THR A 162 9.93 9.94 -10.60
C THR A 162 10.21 11.07 -11.60
N PRO A 163 9.63 12.26 -11.45
CA PRO A 163 8.72 12.70 -10.35
C PRO A 163 7.36 11.99 -10.36
N TYR A 164 6.60 12.13 -9.27
CA TYR A 164 5.24 11.58 -9.17
C TYR A 164 4.38 12.07 -10.34
N PRO A 165 3.68 11.18 -11.08
CA PRO A 165 2.94 11.54 -12.29
C PRO A 165 1.83 12.57 -12.03
N ASP A 166 1.86 13.71 -12.72
CA ASP A 166 0.86 14.78 -12.57
C ASP A 166 -0.54 14.33 -12.99
N ALA A 167 -0.64 13.49 -14.04
CA ALA A 167 -1.91 12.91 -14.45
C ALA A 167 -2.56 12.07 -13.34
N LEU A 168 -1.75 11.27 -12.61
CA LEU A 168 -2.25 10.49 -11.49
C LEU A 168 -2.69 11.39 -10.32
N ARG A 169 -1.93 12.46 -10.04
CA ARG A 169 -2.30 13.46 -9.04
C ARG A 169 -3.64 14.10 -9.36
N ALA A 170 -3.84 14.56 -10.57
CA ALA A 170 -5.09 15.14 -11.03
C ALA A 170 -6.26 14.16 -10.88
N ALA A 171 -6.08 12.92 -11.34
CA ALA A 171 -7.11 11.89 -11.28
C ALA A 171 -7.57 11.56 -9.83
N PHE A 172 -6.64 11.50 -8.86
CA PHE A 172 -7.01 11.30 -7.45
C PHE A 172 -7.79 12.49 -6.87
N ILE A 173 -7.42 13.71 -7.24
CA ILE A 173 -8.14 14.92 -6.77
C ILE A 173 -9.52 14.99 -7.41
N GLU A 174 -9.63 14.73 -8.70
CA GLU A 174 -10.92 14.64 -9.38
C GLU A 174 -11.83 13.57 -8.80
N ASN A 175 -11.26 12.45 -8.36
CA ASN A 175 -11.99 11.33 -7.75
C ASN A 175 -12.66 11.70 -6.41
N LEU A 176 -12.33 12.85 -5.79
CA LEU A 176 -12.93 13.31 -4.53
C LEU A 176 -14.44 13.60 -4.62
N TRP A 177 -15.05 13.64 -5.82
CA TRP A 177 -16.50 13.68 -5.96
C TRP A 177 -17.21 12.52 -5.25
N GLN A 178 -16.54 11.37 -5.14
CA GLN A 178 -17.08 10.19 -4.45
C GLN A 178 -17.30 10.43 -2.96
N VAL A 179 -16.53 11.32 -2.33
CA VAL A 179 -16.69 11.67 -0.92
C VAL A 179 -18.09 12.24 -0.67
N ASP A 180 -18.52 13.19 -1.49
CA ASP A 180 -19.85 13.79 -1.33
C ASP A 180 -20.96 12.81 -1.68
N PHE A 181 -20.75 11.93 -2.65
CA PHE A 181 -21.69 10.87 -2.99
C PHE A 181 -21.88 9.89 -1.82
N LEU A 182 -20.79 9.42 -1.20
CA LEU A 182 -20.81 8.54 -0.03
C LEU A 182 -21.51 9.20 1.16
N LEU A 183 -21.20 10.45 1.46
CA LEU A 183 -21.81 11.17 2.59
C LEU A 183 -23.29 11.50 2.35
N ASN A 184 -23.72 11.66 1.09
CA ASN A 184 -25.13 11.75 0.74
C ASN A 184 -25.84 10.40 0.98
N ALA A 185 -25.22 9.28 0.61
CA ALA A 185 -25.75 7.96 0.91
C ALA A 185 -25.83 7.70 2.43
N ALA A 186 -24.76 8.04 3.16
CA ALA A 186 -24.70 7.94 4.62
C ALA A 186 -25.83 8.71 5.32
N THR A 187 -26.23 9.88 4.78
CA THR A 187 -27.33 10.67 5.32
C THR A 187 -28.66 9.93 5.31
N LYS A 188 -28.87 9.02 4.36
CA LYS A 188 -30.06 8.16 4.32
C LYS A 188 -30.02 7.10 5.42
N GLY A 189 -28.86 6.47 5.61
CA GLY A 189 -28.64 5.51 6.69
C GLY A 189 -28.78 6.13 8.08
N ALA A 190 -28.25 7.35 8.27
CA ALA A 190 -28.34 8.07 9.54
C ALA A 190 -29.81 8.30 9.99
N LYS A 191 -30.72 8.60 9.08
CA LYS A 191 -32.16 8.81 9.38
C LYS A 191 -32.84 7.55 9.95
N THR A 192 -32.30 6.38 9.65
CA THR A 192 -32.82 5.08 10.12
C THR A 192 -31.98 4.50 11.26
N GLY A 193 -30.95 5.21 11.73
CA GLY A 193 -30.05 4.76 12.80
C GLY A 193 -29.07 3.68 12.37
N ASP A 194 -28.78 3.52 11.05
CA ASP A 194 -27.82 2.55 10.53
C ASP A 194 -26.39 3.07 10.74
N ALA A 195 -25.91 2.96 11.97
CA ALA A 195 -24.57 3.40 12.36
C ALA A 195 -23.45 2.66 11.60
N ALA A 196 -23.64 1.37 11.30
CA ALA A 196 -22.63 0.59 10.57
C ALA A 196 -22.43 1.11 9.16
N TYR A 197 -23.50 1.41 8.43
CA TYR A 197 -23.42 1.96 7.09
C TYR A 197 -22.82 3.38 7.08
N VAL A 198 -23.21 4.21 8.06
CA VAL A 198 -22.65 5.57 8.21
C VAL A 198 -21.15 5.50 8.51
N ALA A 199 -20.72 4.60 9.41
CA ALA A 199 -19.31 4.40 9.72
C ALA A 199 -18.50 3.95 8.49
N LEU A 200 -19.02 2.99 7.73
CA LEU A 200 -18.38 2.51 6.50
C LEU A 200 -18.21 3.65 5.48
N CYS A 201 -19.28 4.39 5.18
CA CYS A 201 -19.22 5.51 4.26
C CYS A 201 -18.27 6.60 4.74
N GLY A 202 -18.30 6.94 6.03
CA GLY A 202 -17.43 7.95 6.64
C GLY A 202 -15.96 7.57 6.60
N THR A 203 -15.64 6.32 6.93
CA THR A 203 -14.27 5.81 6.87
C THR A 203 -13.76 5.80 5.42
N THR A 204 -14.55 5.29 4.47
CA THR A 204 -14.20 5.30 3.05
C THR A 204 -13.95 6.74 2.55
N ALA A 205 -14.82 7.69 2.91
CA ALA A 205 -14.65 9.10 2.54
C ALA A 205 -13.33 9.68 3.10
N ALA A 206 -13.03 9.43 4.38
CA ALA A 206 -11.78 9.90 4.98
C ALA A 206 -10.54 9.27 4.34
N MET A 207 -10.58 7.99 3.97
CA MET A 207 -9.48 7.32 3.28
C MET A 207 -9.26 7.87 1.86
N LEU A 208 -10.32 8.17 1.11
CA LEU A 208 -10.21 8.81 -0.20
C LEU A 208 -9.58 10.21 -0.10
N ILE A 209 -9.96 11.01 0.90
CA ILE A 209 -9.33 12.31 1.16
C ILE A 209 -7.87 12.14 1.55
N ALA A 210 -7.54 11.13 2.38
CA ALA A 210 -6.16 10.85 2.75
C ALA A 210 -5.29 10.47 1.54
N HIS A 211 -5.79 9.64 0.62
CA HIS A 211 -5.11 9.38 -0.66
C HIS A 211 -4.84 10.68 -1.42
N ALA A 212 -5.85 11.55 -1.55
CA ALA A 212 -5.69 12.82 -2.24
C ALA A 212 -4.62 13.72 -1.59
N TRP A 213 -4.51 13.73 -0.26
CA TRP A 213 -3.44 14.45 0.43
C TRP A 213 -2.05 13.88 0.15
N HIS A 214 -1.89 12.54 0.15
CA HIS A 214 -0.61 11.91 -0.18
C HIS A 214 -0.18 12.24 -1.62
N VAL A 215 -1.08 12.14 -2.58
CA VAL A 215 -0.76 12.45 -3.98
C VAL A 215 -0.51 13.93 -4.21
N ALA A 216 -1.21 14.83 -3.49
CA ALA A 216 -0.93 16.27 -3.53
C ALA A 216 0.50 16.58 -3.08
N ALA A 217 1.00 15.82 -2.11
CA ALA A 217 2.39 15.89 -1.65
C ALA A 217 3.39 15.11 -2.54
N GLY A 218 2.94 14.48 -3.62
CA GLY A 218 3.78 13.63 -4.47
C GLY A 218 4.28 12.35 -3.76
N GLN A 219 3.52 11.87 -2.77
CA GLN A 219 3.89 10.70 -1.98
C GLN A 219 3.10 9.46 -2.41
N TRP A 220 3.82 8.37 -2.69
CA TRP A 220 3.23 7.09 -3.02
C TRP A 220 2.59 6.44 -1.80
N VAL A 221 1.42 5.83 -2.00
CA VAL A 221 0.71 5.00 -1.02
C VAL A 221 0.74 3.55 -1.51
N THR A 222 1.38 2.69 -0.75
CA THR A 222 1.48 1.25 -1.05
C THR A 222 0.70 0.38 -0.08
N ASN A 223 0.14 0.96 0.99
CA ASN A 223 -0.62 0.25 2.01
C ASN A 223 -1.64 1.20 2.65
N GLU A 224 -2.81 0.68 3.01
CA GLU A 224 -3.86 1.42 3.74
C GLU A 224 -3.53 1.64 5.21
N LYS A 225 -2.68 0.78 5.80
CA LYS A 225 -2.26 0.89 7.20
C LYS A 225 -1.50 2.20 7.42
N GLY A 226 -2.03 3.01 8.30
CA GLY A 226 -1.46 4.32 8.59
C GLY A 226 -1.82 5.43 7.59
N LEU A 227 -2.63 5.18 6.57
CA LEU A 227 -2.97 6.14 5.52
C LEU A 227 -3.46 7.49 6.08
N VAL A 228 -4.49 7.49 6.93
CA VAL A 228 -5.07 8.72 7.52
C VAL A 228 -4.09 9.41 8.49
N PRO A 229 -3.50 8.73 9.50
CA PRO A 229 -2.59 9.42 10.44
C PRO A 229 -1.30 9.91 9.77
N ASN A 230 -0.80 9.26 8.72
CA ASN A 230 0.44 9.69 8.06
C ASN A 230 0.27 10.97 7.24
N VAL A 231 -0.95 11.42 6.92
CA VAL A 231 -1.18 12.74 6.31
C VAL A 231 -0.60 13.87 7.17
N ALA A 232 -0.58 13.74 8.50
CA ALA A 232 0.04 14.72 9.39
C ALA A 232 1.57 14.83 9.24
N ARG A 233 2.22 13.90 8.54
CA ARG A 233 3.68 13.86 8.32
C ARG A 233 4.07 14.36 6.93
N LEU A 234 3.10 14.72 6.09
CA LEU A 234 3.36 15.21 4.75
C LEU A 234 4.06 16.58 4.80
N PRO A 235 4.97 16.88 3.86
CA PRO A 235 5.73 18.14 3.83
C PRO A 235 4.90 19.32 3.28
N ILE A 236 3.59 19.29 3.46
CA ILE A 236 2.64 20.31 3.03
C ILE A 236 1.64 20.61 4.16
N ASP A 237 1.02 21.78 4.13
CA ASP A 237 -0.05 22.10 5.07
C ASP A 237 -1.33 21.30 4.71
N THR A 238 -1.73 20.42 5.61
CA THR A 238 -2.92 19.57 5.48
C THR A 238 -4.12 20.08 6.29
N ALA A 239 -4.02 21.31 6.81
CA ALA A 239 -5.05 21.98 7.59
C ALA A 239 -5.62 21.13 8.75
N GLY A 240 -4.79 20.28 9.35
CA GLY A 240 -5.18 19.42 10.49
C GLY A 240 -6.07 18.24 10.14
N PHE A 241 -6.11 17.81 8.87
CA PHE A 241 -6.96 16.70 8.40
C PHE A 241 -6.89 15.46 9.27
N SER A 242 -5.70 14.94 9.60
CA SER A 242 -5.54 13.69 10.36
C SER A 242 -6.23 13.73 11.73
N ALA A 243 -6.07 14.85 12.46
CA ALA A 243 -6.68 15.01 13.77
C ALA A 243 -8.20 15.13 13.67
N ALA A 244 -8.71 15.90 12.70
CA ALA A 244 -10.13 16.05 12.46
C ALA A 244 -10.78 14.72 12.05
N ALA A 245 -10.16 13.97 11.14
CA ALA A 245 -10.66 12.66 10.73
C ALA A 245 -10.67 11.64 11.89
N ALA A 246 -9.59 11.60 12.69
CA ALA A 246 -9.52 10.71 13.84
C ALA A 246 -10.59 11.05 14.89
N ALA A 247 -10.84 12.33 15.15
CA ALA A 247 -11.86 12.77 16.10
C ALA A 247 -13.27 12.34 15.68
N VAL A 248 -13.66 12.58 14.43
CA VAL A 248 -15.01 12.23 13.98
C VAL A 248 -15.20 10.72 13.85
N LEU A 249 -14.20 9.99 13.31
CA LEU A 249 -14.30 8.53 13.18
C LEU A 249 -14.25 7.80 14.51
N GLY A 250 -13.56 8.37 15.52
CA GLY A 250 -13.51 7.81 16.87
C GLY A 250 -14.79 8.00 17.68
N SER A 251 -15.76 8.82 17.21
CA SER A 251 -16.99 9.14 17.93
C SER A 251 -18.18 9.37 17.00
N ILE A 252 -18.39 8.43 16.06
CA ILE A 252 -19.39 8.60 14.98
C ILE A 252 -20.84 8.65 15.50
N GLY A 253 -21.09 8.09 16.69
CA GLY A 253 -22.41 8.05 17.32
C GLY A 253 -23.27 6.84 16.89
N THR A 254 -24.45 6.74 17.48
CA THR A 254 -25.43 5.67 17.20
C THR A 254 -26.84 6.20 17.00
N ALA A 255 -27.17 7.35 17.61
CA ALA A 255 -28.47 8.00 17.42
C ALA A 255 -28.49 8.79 16.09
N PRO A 256 -29.66 8.92 15.44
CA PRO A 256 -29.78 9.64 14.16
C PRO A 256 -29.18 11.04 14.18
N GLU A 257 -29.36 11.80 15.25
CA GLU A 257 -28.83 13.15 15.41
C GLU A 257 -27.30 13.17 15.49
N GLU A 258 -26.69 12.21 16.21
CA GLU A 258 -25.24 12.06 16.35
C GLU A 258 -24.63 11.67 15.01
N LEU A 259 -25.25 10.73 14.29
CA LEU A 259 -24.82 10.29 12.97
C LEU A 259 -24.88 11.44 11.94
N LEU A 260 -25.93 12.25 11.95
CA LEU A 260 -26.04 13.43 11.08
C LEU A 260 -24.99 14.48 11.43
N ALA A 261 -24.71 14.71 12.72
CA ALA A 261 -23.65 15.61 13.16
C ALA A 261 -22.27 15.13 12.71
N SER A 262 -21.97 13.83 12.80
CA SER A 262 -20.73 13.24 12.31
C SER A 262 -20.58 13.34 10.78
N ILE A 263 -21.66 13.15 10.03
CA ILE A 263 -21.66 13.36 8.58
C ILE A 263 -21.35 14.84 8.24
N ALA A 264 -21.89 15.78 8.98
CA ALA A 264 -21.58 17.20 8.79
C ALA A 264 -20.10 17.50 9.04
N GLN A 265 -19.50 16.93 10.08
CA GLN A 265 -18.06 17.03 10.38
C GLN A 265 -17.21 16.38 9.26
N LEU A 266 -17.59 15.19 8.78
CA LEU A 266 -16.91 14.52 7.66
C LEU A 266 -16.94 15.34 6.37
N ARG A 267 -18.03 16.05 6.08
CA ARG A 267 -18.11 16.98 4.95
C ARG A 267 -17.16 18.17 5.09
N GLY A 268 -16.91 18.61 6.32
CA GLY A 268 -16.00 19.70 6.66
C GLY A 268 -14.53 19.30 6.74
N LEU A 269 -14.19 18.02 6.49
CA LEU A 269 -12.77 17.60 6.49
C LEU A 269 -11.98 18.36 5.42
N PRO A 270 -10.79 18.88 5.77
CA PRO A 270 -9.92 19.53 4.82
C PRO A 270 -9.57 18.62 3.63
N ARG A 271 -9.60 19.17 2.42
CA ARG A 271 -9.25 18.48 1.17
C ARG A 271 -8.15 19.27 0.47
N PRO A 272 -7.23 18.61 -0.26
CA PRO A 272 -6.26 19.33 -1.07
C PRO A 272 -6.98 20.15 -2.16
N ALA A 273 -6.40 21.31 -2.49
CA ALA A 273 -6.93 22.13 -3.57
C ALA A 273 -6.76 21.42 -4.91
N THR A 274 -7.73 21.62 -5.81
CA THR A 274 -7.55 21.27 -7.21
C THR A 274 -6.34 22.04 -7.75
N PRO A 275 -5.40 21.41 -8.49
CA PRO A 275 -4.36 22.17 -9.16
C PRO A 275 -5.00 23.29 -9.97
N SER A 276 -4.56 24.54 -9.73
CA SER A 276 -4.98 25.66 -10.58
C SER A 276 -4.33 25.47 -11.95
N ASP A 277 -5.10 25.54 -13.02
CA ASP A 277 -4.63 25.55 -14.40
C ASP A 277 -3.60 26.66 -14.65
#